data_125323faea3cb6cdaaa015c12a1202db
#
_entry.id   125323faea3cb6cdaaa015c12a1202db
#
_cell.length_a   1.000
_cell.length_b   1.000
_cell.length_c   1.000
_cell.angle_alpha   90.00
_cell.angle_beta   90.00
_cell.angle_gamma   90.00
#
_symmetry.space_group_name_H-M   'P 1'
#
loop_
_entity.id
_entity.type
_entity.pdbx_description
1 polymer ?
#
loop_
_entity_poly.entity_id
_entity_poly.type
_entity_poly.pdbx_seq_one_letter_code
_entity_poly.pdbx_strand_id
1 'polypeptide(L)'
;MKHIRILSLLLSCALLFTALAACGKPDHDHVPGPAATCTTPQTCTICGEVLVLATGHTPAPISDCEQPQTCSVCGEVLAPASGHTPSGEVSCITSVTCTTCGKILNPAAGHFLDDDGVCTVCGQQIGSDTKYYTGPNGRDLEKSGFPDGVIPETTAGGHYTNDIDESYTLGGVLICGDYGMEYYNPSPDGLEDYPAVVKDFAAKYPQLNVTSVLIPKSSTFEPPKDARDPYENTKSFISATYAKMGDGVKKADVFGVMDQHDGEYMFYRTDHHWTSLGAYYASVAYCEANGITPYALDSYETVVKPDFIGTLYSFAGRPDALTRNPDYTVGHYPHTGYTMTCYAGYWFGATAVDPRYNTYANMFIVGDQPLEVFETDVRNGKCLMFFKESYGNALVPYLLDYYERVVVVDIREDTDSVADMIDRYGVTDVAIVNNIAAATSFADTLRDKVMS
;
A
#
# COMPACT_ATOMS: atom_id res chain seq x y z
N MET A 1 10.84 -42.10 40.91
CA MET A 1 10.12 -43.41 40.86
C MET A 1 8.83 -43.11 40.09
N LYS A 2 8.60 -43.45 38.94
CA LYS A 2 8.40 -44.64 38.15
C LYS A 2 8.41 -44.28 36.67
N HIS A 3 9.39 -44.81 35.95
CA HIS A 3 9.33 -45.03 34.53
C HIS A 3 8.35 -46.17 34.24
N ILE A 4 7.45 -46.03 33.31
CA ILE A 4 6.78 -47.14 32.58
C ILE A 4 6.52 -46.61 31.16
N ARG A 5 7.37 -46.99 30.20
CA ARG A 5 7.15 -47.92 29.08
C ARG A 5 5.91 -47.65 28.25
N ILE A 6 6.13 -47.03 27.07
CA ILE A 6 5.39 -47.34 25.84
C ILE A 6 6.42 -47.62 24.75
N LEU A 7 6.78 -48.87 24.68
CA LEU A 7 7.53 -49.49 23.59
C LEU A 7 6.71 -50.73 23.24
N SER A 8 5.96 -50.68 22.16
CA SER A 8 5.49 -51.83 21.36
C SER A 8 4.21 -51.48 20.58
N LEU A 9 4.38 -51.03 19.34
CA LEU A 9 3.44 -51.22 18.24
C LEU A 9 4.10 -50.86 16.90
N LEU A 10 5.27 -51.43 16.67
CA LEU A 10 5.94 -51.44 15.40
C LEU A 10 6.50 -52.84 15.17
N LEU A 11 5.62 -53.80 14.98
CA LEU A 11 5.99 -55.12 14.41
C LEU A 11 4.72 -55.95 14.20
N SER A 12 3.96 -55.69 13.12
CA SER A 12 2.97 -56.63 12.62
C SER A 12 2.44 -56.18 11.23
N CYS A 13 3.30 -55.98 10.25
CA CYS A 13 2.90 -55.85 8.84
C CYS A 13 4.03 -56.32 7.90
N ALA A 14 4.74 -57.35 8.31
CA ALA A 14 5.70 -57.99 7.41
C ALA A 14 5.52 -59.48 7.57
N LEU A 15 4.51 -60.06 6.88
CA LEU A 15 4.42 -61.50 6.51
C LEU A 15 3.03 -61.78 5.93
N LEU A 16 2.81 -61.32 4.69
CA LEU A 16 1.78 -61.85 3.77
C LEU A 16 2.13 -61.52 2.30
N PHE A 17 3.33 -61.88 1.89
CA PHE A 17 3.73 -61.91 0.52
C PHE A 17 4.44 -63.21 0.21
N THR A 18 3.67 -64.28 0.11
CA THR A 18 4.11 -65.48 -0.63
C THR A 18 2.88 -66.24 -1.08
N ALA A 19 2.44 -66.01 -2.25
CA ALA A 19 1.87 -66.96 -3.21
C ALA A 19 1.14 -66.17 -4.30
N LEU A 20 1.85 -65.65 -5.27
CA LEU A 20 1.26 -65.36 -6.57
C LEU A 20 2.02 -66.12 -7.62
N ALA A 21 1.29 -67.06 -8.20
CA ALA A 21 1.69 -67.88 -9.31
C ALA A 21 2.29 -67.03 -10.44
N ALA A 22 3.42 -67.52 -10.96
CA ALA A 22 3.99 -67.03 -12.19
C ALA A 22 3.03 -67.37 -13.36
N CYS A 23 2.12 -66.42 -13.67
CA CYS A 23 1.55 -66.29 -14.99
C CYS A 23 2.55 -65.49 -15.82
N GLY A 24 3.16 -66.14 -16.83
CA GLY A 24 4.05 -65.47 -17.78
C GLY A 24 3.31 -64.30 -18.42
N LYS A 25 3.73 -63.08 -18.15
CA LYS A 25 3.25 -61.91 -18.86
C LYS A 25 3.75 -62.01 -20.29
N PRO A 26 2.92 -61.76 -21.32
CA PRO A 26 3.40 -61.65 -22.68
C PRO A 26 4.44 -60.53 -22.74
N ASP A 27 5.59 -60.84 -23.37
CA ASP A 27 6.69 -59.91 -23.60
C ASP A 27 6.21 -58.86 -24.64
N HIS A 28 5.76 -57.70 -24.17
CA HIS A 28 5.33 -56.60 -25.05
C HIS A 28 5.77 -55.27 -24.43
N ASP A 29 6.07 -54.32 -25.29
CA ASP A 29 6.30 -52.95 -24.88
C ASP A 29 4.99 -52.36 -24.30
N HIS A 30 5.06 -51.79 -23.10
CA HIS A 30 3.89 -51.21 -22.45
C HIS A 30 3.39 -50.00 -23.22
N VAL A 31 2.11 -50.00 -23.58
CA VAL A 31 1.42 -48.86 -24.20
C VAL A 31 0.71 -48.06 -23.11
N PRO A 32 1.20 -46.84 -22.79
CA PRO A 32 0.59 -46.01 -21.72
C PRO A 32 -0.85 -45.62 -22.05
N GLY A 33 -1.74 -45.81 -21.13
CA GLY A 33 -3.09 -45.25 -21.13
C GLY A 33 -3.10 -43.76 -20.73
N PRO A 34 -4.27 -43.20 -20.40
CA PRO A 34 -4.37 -41.83 -19.92
C PRO A 34 -3.39 -41.55 -18.78
N ALA A 35 -2.88 -40.31 -18.71
CA ALA A 35 -1.94 -39.89 -17.66
C ALA A 35 -2.53 -40.11 -16.26
N ALA A 36 -1.67 -40.42 -15.29
CA ALA A 36 -2.09 -40.51 -13.89
C ALA A 36 -2.73 -39.21 -13.41
N THR A 37 -3.82 -39.36 -12.66
CA THR A 37 -4.50 -38.23 -11.97
C THR A 37 -4.25 -38.31 -10.46
N CYS A 38 -4.88 -37.43 -9.71
CA CYS A 38 -4.79 -37.48 -8.25
C CYS A 38 -5.25 -38.84 -7.67
N THR A 39 -6.24 -39.47 -8.27
CA THR A 39 -6.89 -40.70 -7.76
C THR A 39 -6.71 -41.91 -8.66
N THR A 40 -6.35 -41.71 -9.91
CA THR A 40 -6.29 -42.82 -10.91
C THR A 40 -4.86 -43.00 -11.41
N PRO A 41 -4.27 -44.19 -11.29
CA PRO A 41 -2.96 -44.48 -11.83
C PRO A 41 -2.99 -44.58 -13.36
N GLN A 42 -1.88 -44.30 -14.02
CA GLN A 42 -1.70 -44.63 -15.42
C GLN A 42 -1.38 -46.12 -15.55
N THR A 43 -2.16 -46.80 -16.36
CA THR A 43 -2.00 -48.24 -16.61
C THR A 43 -1.69 -48.54 -18.07
N CYS A 44 -1.04 -49.67 -18.32
CA CYS A 44 -0.88 -50.18 -19.67
C CYS A 44 -2.24 -50.57 -20.27
N THR A 45 -2.54 -50.09 -21.48
CA THR A 45 -3.80 -50.39 -22.17
C THR A 45 -3.94 -51.83 -22.62
N ILE A 46 -2.84 -52.58 -22.67
CA ILE A 46 -2.81 -53.99 -23.14
C ILE A 46 -2.92 -54.97 -21.96
N CYS A 47 -2.11 -54.81 -20.91
CA CYS A 47 -2.05 -55.74 -19.79
C CYS A 47 -2.57 -55.25 -18.46
N GLY A 48 -2.96 -53.95 -18.36
CA GLY A 48 -3.48 -53.35 -17.15
C GLY A 48 -2.43 -53.03 -16.05
N GLU A 49 -1.14 -53.28 -16.32
CA GLU A 49 -0.09 -53.03 -15.35
C GLU A 49 0.01 -51.53 -15.04
N VAL A 50 0.20 -51.18 -13.75
CA VAL A 50 0.35 -49.78 -13.32
C VAL A 50 1.73 -49.27 -13.72
N LEU A 51 1.78 -48.29 -14.62
CA LEU A 51 3.00 -47.68 -15.11
C LEU A 51 3.40 -46.45 -14.26
N VAL A 52 2.41 -45.67 -13.81
CA VAL A 52 2.60 -44.53 -12.92
C VAL A 52 1.50 -44.58 -11.87
N LEU A 53 1.88 -44.47 -10.60
CA LEU A 53 0.92 -44.42 -9.50
C LEU A 53 0.09 -43.13 -9.56
N ALA A 54 -1.11 -43.17 -8.98
CA ALA A 54 -1.90 -41.96 -8.73
C ALA A 54 -1.06 -40.96 -7.91
N THR A 55 -1.11 -39.68 -8.28
CA THR A 55 -0.24 -38.64 -7.69
C THR A 55 -0.66 -38.22 -6.29
N GLY A 56 -1.87 -38.61 -5.86
CA GLY A 56 -2.47 -38.12 -4.62
C GLY A 56 -2.98 -36.68 -4.77
N HIS A 57 -3.64 -36.18 -3.71
CA HIS A 57 -4.10 -34.79 -3.66
C HIS A 57 -3.05 -33.92 -3.01
N THR A 58 -2.79 -32.75 -3.64
CA THR A 58 -1.93 -31.69 -3.09
C THR A 58 -2.83 -30.58 -2.56
N PRO A 59 -2.88 -30.35 -1.23
CA PRO A 59 -3.70 -29.29 -0.67
C PRO A 59 -3.30 -27.91 -1.20
N ALA A 60 -4.26 -27.12 -1.66
CA ALA A 60 -4.04 -25.71 -1.94
C ALA A 60 -3.76 -24.94 -0.63
N PRO A 61 -2.99 -23.85 -0.67
CA PRO A 61 -2.84 -22.97 0.50
C PRO A 61 -4.21 -22.50 1.01
N ILE A 62 -4.40 -22.50 2.34
CA ILE A 62 -5.62 -21.95 2.95
C ILE A 62 -5.44 -20.44 3.01
N SER A 63 -6.16 -19.70 2.18
CA SER A 63 -6.21 -18.22 2.21
C SER A 63 -7.32 -17.70 3.11
N ASP A 64 -8.41 -18.47 3.31
CA ASP A 64 -9.53 -18.12 4.17
C ASP A 64 -10.13 -19.38 4.79
N CYS A 65 -10.36 -19.35 6.11
CA CYS A 65 -10.96 -20.45 6.85
C CYS A 65 -12.48 -20.63 6.57
N GLU A 66 -13.12 -19.68 5.92
CA GLU A 66 -14.51 -19.76 5.47
C GLU A 66 -14.65 -20.52 4.15
N GLN A 67 -13.53 -20.81 3.47
CA GLN A 67 -13.51 -21.62 2.27
C GLN A 67 -13.03 -23.05 2.57
N PRO A 68 -13.59 -24.05 1.86
CA PRO A 68 -13.09 -25.41 1.98
C PRO A 68 -11.67 -25.53 1.43
N GLN A 69 -10.85 -26.38 2.02
CA GLN A 69 -9.55 -26.71 1.47
C GLN A 69 -9.73 -27.63 0.26
N THR A 70 -9.20 -27.22 -0.88
CA THR A 70 -9.29 -27.97 -2.12
C THR A 70 -7.94 -28.50 -2.58
N CYS A 71 -7.94 -29.47 -3.46
CA CYS A 71 -6.74 -29.91 -4.16
C CYS A 71 -6.34 -28.88 -5.21
N SER A 72 -5.09 -28.41 -5.19
CA SER A 72 -4.54 -27.45 -6.16
C SER A 72 -4.47 -28.00 -7.61
N VAL A 73 -4.57 -29.34 -7.78
CA VAL A 73 -4.45 -30.00 -9.09
C VAL A 73 -5.82 -30.33 -9.70
N CYS A 74 -6.76 -30.85 -8.90
CA CYS A 74 -8.05 -31.33 -9.42
C CYS A 74 -9.27 -30.61 -8.88
N GLY A 75 -9.10 -29.67 -7.92
CA GLY A 75 -10.19 -28.90 -7.33
C GLY A 75 -11.05 -29.66 -6.31
N GLU A 76 -10.78 -30.96 -6.06
CA GLU A 76 -11.57 -31.74 -5.11
C GLU A 76 -11.48 -31.17 -3.69
N VAL A 77 -12.60 -31.11 -2.98
CA VAL A 77 -12.66 -30.65 -1.59
C VAL A 77 -12.03 -31.69 -0.67
N LEU A 78 -10.92 -31.33 -0.03
CA LEU A 78 -10.16 -32.20 0.86
C LEU A 78 -10.64 -32.09 2.32
N ALA A 79 -11.05 -30.88 2.72
CA ALA A 79 -11.63 -30.62 4.03
C ALA A 79 -12.67 -29.51 3.93
N PRO A 80 -13.76 -29.57 4.71
CA PRO A 80 -14.74 -28.47 4.78
C PRO A 80 -14.09 -27.21 5.38
N ALA A 81 -14.73 -26.05 5.17
CA ALA A 81 -14.37 -24.83 5.84
C ALA A 81 -14.36 -25.02 7.37
N SER A 82 -13.27 -24.61 8.02
CA SER A 82 -13.06 -24.80 9.45
C SER A 82 -13.61 -23.66 10.32
N GLY A 83 -13.96 -22.53 9.68
CA GLY A 83 -14.23 -21.28 10.37
C GLY A 83 -12.97 -20.66 10.98
N HIS A 84 -13.12 -19.47 11.56
CA HIS A 84 -11.99 -18.78 12.20
C HIS A 84 -11.84 -19.17 13.65
N THR A 85 -10.61 -19.45 14.06
CA THR A 85 -10.26 -19.70 15.47
C THR A 85 -9.50 -18.49 16.00
N PRO A 86 -10.06 -17.72 16.96
CA PRO A 86 -9.41 -16.53 17.50
C PRO A 86 -8.10 -16.85 18.23
N SER A 87 -7.09 -15.99 18.11
CA SER A 87 -5.80 -16.12 18.79
C SER A 87 -5.84 -15.77 20.28
N GLY A 88 -6.94 -15.19 20.76
CA GLY A 88 -7.11 -14.74 22.14
C GLY A 88 -8.21 -13.70 22.26
N GLU A 89 -8.07 -12.80 23.22
CA GLU A 89 -8.96 -11.66 23.43
C GLU A 89 -8.32 -10.37 22.89
N VAL A 90 -9.15 -9.45 22.40
CA VAL A 90 -8.70 -8.13 21.96
C VAL A 90 -8.18 -7.34 23.18
N SER A 91 -7.08 -6.64 23.00
CA SER A 91 -6.57 -5.69 23.99
C SER A 91 -6.34 -4.33 23.35
N CYS A 92 -5.91 -3.36 24.14
CA CYS A 92 -5.56 -2.02 23.63
C CYS A 92 -4.47 -2.06 22.54
N ILE A 93 -3.58 -3.05 22.58
CA ILE A 93 -2.40 -3.13 21.68
C ILE A 93 -2.35 -4.44 20.88
N THR A 94 -3.29 -5.35 21.09
CA THR A 94 -3.26 -6.66 20.44
C THR A 94 -4.56 -6.93 19.72
N SER A 95 -4.46 -7.08 18.40
CA SER A 95 -5.56 -7.54 17.56
C SER A 95 -5.77 -9.04 17.76
N VAL A 96 -7.02 -9.48 17.69
CA VAL A 96 -7.37 -10.89 17.62
C VAL A 96 -7.33 -11.33 16.17
N THR A 97 -6.45 -12.28 15.88
CA THR A 97 -6.32 -12.86 14.54
C THR A 97 -6.78 -14.30 14.52
N CYS A 98 -7.11 -14.83 13.38
CA CYS A 98 -7.33 -16.27 13.22
C CYS A 98 -5.97 -17.01 13.33
N THR A 99 -5.88 -18.00 14.20
CA THR A 99 -4.65 -18.78 14.39
C THR A 99 -4.28 -19.64 13.19
N THR A 100 -5.22 -19.85 12.26
CA THR A 100 -5.02 -20.71 11.08
C THR A 100 -4.67 -19.91 9.84
N CYS A 101 -5.43 -18.83 9.51
CA CYS A 101 -5.27 -18.07 8.28
C CYS A 101 -4.70 -16.67 8.49
N GLY A 102 -4.52 -16.23 9.74
CA GLY A 102 -3.99 -14.90 10.08
C GLY A 102 -4.96 -13.74 9.91
N LYS A 103 -6.19 -13.97 9.43
CA LYS A 103 -7.21 -12.91 9.24
C LYS A 103 -7.46 -12.20 10.56
N ILE A 104 -7.47 -10.88 10.54
CA ILE A 104 -7.84 -10.08 11.73
C ILE A 104 -9.35 -10.25 11.95
N LEU A 105 -9.70 -10.78 13.10
CA LEU A 105 -11.08 -10.98 13.53
C LEU A 105 -11.60 -9.79 14.34
N ASN A 106 -10.73 -9.22 15.18
CA ASN A 106 -11.00 -8.00 15.91
C ASN A 106 -9.70 -7.18 15.97
N PRO A 107 -9.65 -5.97 15.48
CA PRO A 107 -8.47 -5.10 15.60
C PRO A 107 -8.20 -4.74 17.05
N ALA A 108 -6.94 -4.37 17.37
CA ALA A 108 -6.60 -3.81 18.67
C ALA A 108 -7.46 -2.57 18.97
N ALA A 109 -7.97 -2.47 20.17
CA ALA A 109 -8.90 -1.40 20.54
C ALA A 109 -8.24 -0.03 20.68
N GLY A 110 -6.90 0.03 20.73
CA GLY A 110 -6.17 1.26 21.09
C GLY A 110 -6.30 1.61 22.57
N HIS A 111 -5.63 2.68 22.99
CA HIS A 111 -5.76 3.20 24.35
C HIS A 111 -6.74 4.36 24.37
N PHE A 112 -7.78 4.27 25.19
CA PHE A 112 -8.72 5.36 25.49
C PHE A 112 -8.28 6.01 26.81
N LEU A 113 -7.71 7.21 26.73
CA LEU A 113 -7.12 7.90 27.87
C LEU A 113 -8.16 8.80 28.56
N ASP A 114 -8.12 8.82 29.89
CA ASP A 114 -8.80 9.85 30.69
C ASP A 114 -7.94 11.12 30.81
N ASP A 115 -8.44 12.13 31.52
CA ASP A 115 -7.77 13.40 31.70
C ASP A 115 -6.41 13.29 32.42
N ASP A 116 -6.15 12.20 33.11
CA ASP A 116 -4.90 11.92 33.82
C ASP A 116 -3.93 11.09 32.95
N GLY A 117 -4.29 10.74 31.70
CA GLY A 117 -3.49 9.95 30.76
C GLY A 117 -3.47 8.47 31.10
N VAL A 118 -4.46 7.98 31.86
CA VAL A 118 -4.64 6.54 32.16
C VAL A 118 -5.63 5.94 31.19
N CYS A 119 -5.29 4.81 30.58
CA CYS A 119 -6.20 4.11 29.70
C CYS A 119 -7.42 3.58 30.48
N THR A 120 -8.61 4.02 30.10
CA THR A 120 -9.89 3.61 30.74
C THR A 120 -10.22 2.14 30.54
N VAL A 121 -9.56 1.47 29.56
CA VAL A 121 -9.81 0.06 29.24
C VAL A 121 -8.84 -0.86 29.97
N CYS A 122 -7.51 -0.59 29.90
CA CYS A 122 -6.49 -1.47 30.50
C CYS A 122 -5.88 -0.93 31.80
N GLY A 123 -6.20 0.29 32.20
CA GLY A 123 -5.67 0.93 33.41
C GLY A 123 -4.19 1.31 33.35
N GLN A 124 -3.56 1.18 32.18
CA GLN A 124 -2.15 1.51 32.03
C GLN A 124 -1.98 3.04 31.96
N GLN A 125 -1.04 3.55 32.77
CA GLN A 125 -0.58 4.93 32.65
C GLN A 125 0.24 5.03 31.37
N ILE A 126 -0.25 5.76 30.39
CA ILE A 126 0.49 6.06 29.17
C ILE A 126 1.24 7.36 29.46
N GLY A 127 2.55 7.25 29.66
CA GLY A 127 3.37 8.39 30.05
C GLY A 127 3.29 9.54 29.03
N SER A 128 3.53 10.75 29.50
CA SER A 128 3.52 11.98 28.71
C SER A 128 4.52 12.00 27.54
N ASP A 129 5.43 11.04 27.50
CA ASP A 129 6.48 10.93 26.49
C ASP A 129 6.11 9.97 25.34
N THR A 130 4.98 9.25 25.41
CA THR A 130 4.46 8.40 24.35
C THR A 130 2.99 8.73 24.11
N LYS A 131 2.74 9.80 23.39
CA LYS A 131 1.39 10.20 23.02
C LYS A 131 0.95 9.36 21.82
N TYR A 132 0.28 8.23 22.08
CA TYR A 132 -0.47 7.48 21.07
C TYR A 132 -1.89 8.04 21.05
N TYR A 133 -2.27 8.66 19.96
CA TYR A 133 -3.64 9.10 19.76
C TYR A 133 -4.30 8.20 18.72
N THR A 134 -5.29 7.45 19.14
CA THR A 134 -6.28 6.83 18.28
C THR A 134 -7.58 7.58 18.51
N GLY A 135 -7.91 8.50 17.66
CA GLY A 135 -9.16 9.24 17.74
C GLY A 135 -9.89 9.21 16.41
N PRO A 136 -11.23 9.27 16.40
CA PRO A 136 -12.01 9.19 15.18
C PRO A 136 -11.91 10.43 14.27
N ASN A 137 -11.11 11.44 14.63
CA ASN A 137 -11.05 12.70 13.89
C ASN A 137 -9.65 13.33 13.92
N GLY A 138 -9.06 13.60 12.75
CA GLY A 138 -7.84 14.40 12.63
C GLY A 138 -7.94 15.80 13.26
N ARG A 139 -9.15 16.34 13.46
CA ARG A 139 -9.43 17.60 14.17
C ARG A 139 -9.20 17.52 15.68
N ASP A 140 -9.22 16.34 16.27
CA ASP A 140 -8.85 16.17 17.68
C ASP A 140 -7.34 16.36 17.90
N LEU A 141 -6.54 16.46 16.84
CA LEU A 141 -5.11 16.82 16.91
C LEU A 141 -4.91 18.19 17.56
N GLU A 142 -5.80 19.18 17.32
CA GLU A 142 -5.76 20.48 18.00
C GLU A 142 -5.97 20.37 19.51
N LYS A 143 -6.77 19.40 19.97
CA LYS A 143 -7.07 19.14 21.38
C LYS A 143 -6.06 18.22 22.05
N SER A 144 -5.31 17.48 21.27
CA SER A 144 -4.40 16.43 21.76
C SER A 144 -3.05 16.96 22.24
N GLY A 145 -2.84 18.27 22.23
CA GLY A 145 -1.65 18.90 22.81
C GLY A 145 -0.40 18.72 21.98
N PHE A 146 -0.50 18.79 20.65
CA PHE A 146 0.66 19.03 19.81
C PHE A 146 1.34 20.34 20.26
N PRO A 147 2.67 20.43 20.17
CA PRO A 147 3.37 21.67 20.44
C PRO A 147 2.77 22.81 19.62
N ASP A 148 2.55 23.97 20.21
CA ASP A 148 2.12 25.17 19.52
C ASP A 148 3.05 25.39 18.31
N GLY A 149 2.48 25.55 17.11
CA GLY A 149 3.22 25.78 15.88
C GLY A 149 3.44 24.53 15.00
N VAL A 150 2.95 23.34 15.39
CA VAL A 150 3.00 22.13 14.54
C VAL A 150 1.96 22.17 13.43
N ILE A 151 0.84 22.85 13.65
CA ILE A 151 -0.16 23.14 12.63
C ILE A 151 -0.07 24.65 12.38
N PRO A 152 0.41 25.12 11.22
CA PRO A 152 0.35 26.55 10.90
C PRO A 152 -1.09 27.04 11.01
N GLU A 153 -1.30 28.19 11.66
CA GLU A 153 -2.60 28.83 11.64
C GLU A 153 -3.03 29.04 10.19
N THR A 154 -4.18 28.51 9.82
CA THR A 154 -4.76 28.71 8.50
C THR A 154 -5.09 30.18 8.33
N THR A 155 -4.30 30.91 7.59
CA THR A 155 -4.68 32.24 7.12
C THR A 155 -5.59 32.06 5.92
N ALA A 156 -6.89 32.11 6.15
CA ALA A 156 -7.87 32.00 5.09
C ALA A 156 -7.56 33.01 3.95
N GLY A 157 -7.12 32.50 2.79
CA GLY A 157 -7.07 33.24 1.54
C GLY A 157 -5.76 33.92 1.17
N GLY A 158 -4.63 33.54 1.77
CA GLY A 158 -3.31 34.06 1.36
C GLY A 158 -2.29 32.95 1.21
N HIS A 159 -1.36 33.09 0.25
CA HIS A 159 -0.19 32.24 0.20
C HIS A 159 0.55 32.30 1.55
N TYR A 160 0.81 31.12 2.12
CA TYR A 160 1.73 31.04 3.24
C TYR A 160 3.11 31.47 2.73
N THR A 161 3.54 32.67 3.07
CA THR A 161 4.92 33.09 2.91
C THR A 161 5.64 32.75 4.20
N ASN A 162 6.62 31.87 4.12
CA ASN A 162 7.53 31.65 5.24
C ASN A 162 8.27 32.98 5.51
N ASP A 163 7.90 33.69 6.58
CA ASP A 163 8.48 34.99 6.96
C ASP A 163 9.94 34.89 7.48
N ILE A 164 10.59 33.74 7.32
CA ILE A 164 11.97 33.52 7.71
C ILE A 164 12.90 34.24 6.74
N ASP A 165 13.57 35.28 7.26
CA ASP A 165 14.45 36.16 6.49
C ASP A 165 15.79 35.50 6.08
N GLU A 166 16.14 34.31 6.61
CA GLU A 166 17.40 33.62 6.32
C GLU A 166 17.16 32.22 5.80
N SER A 167 17.50 32.00 4.54
CA SER A 167 17.56 30.67 3.93
C SER A 167 18.99 30.34 3.46
N TYR A 168 19.37 29.08 3.51
CA TYR A 168 20.64 28.59 3.01
C TYR A 168 20.52 27.16 2.48
N THR A 169 21.40 26.75 1.57
CA THR A 169 21.36 25.43 0.96
C THR A 169 22.48 24.53 1.49
N LEU A 170 22.13 23.34 1.94
CA LEU A 170 23.04 22.26 2.30
C LEU A 170 22.63 20.97 1.60
N GLY A 171 23.59 20.29 0.92
CA GLY A 171 23.33 18.99 0.29
C GLY A 171 22.16 18.98 -0.71
N GLY A 172 21.86 20.13 -1.33
CA GLY A 172 20.72 20.28 -2.23
C GLY A 172 19.37 20.57 -1.54
N VAL A 173 19.35 20.60 -0.21
CA VAL A 173 18.19 21.00 0.60
C VAL A 173 18.25 22.48 0.91
N LEU A 174 17.19 23.20 0.61
CA LEU A 174 17.00 24.58 1.05
C LEU A 174 16.47 24.55 2.47
N ILE A 175 17.16 25.22 3.40
CA ILE A 175 16.81 25.28 4.81
C ILE A 175 16.37 26.68 5.16
N CYS A 176 15.18 26.81 5.74
CA CYS A 176 14.57 28.04 6.21
C CYS A 176 14.23 27.86 7.70
N GLY A 177 15.05 28.42 8.60
CA GLY A 177 14.87 28.23 10.03
C GLY A 177 15.02 26.76 10.46
N ASP A 178 13.92 26.12 10.82
CA ASP A 178 13.81 24.69 11.19
C ASP A 178 13.10 23.83 10.14
N TYR A 179 12.89 24.40 8.95
CA TYR A 179 12.20 23.80 7.83
C TYR A 179 13.15 23.54 6.66
N GLY A 180 13.10 22.35 6.06
CA GLY A 180 13.85 21.99 4.88
C GLY A 180 12.92 21.72 3.69
N MET A 181 13.40 21.97 2.46
CA MET A 181 12.69 21.61 1.24
C MET A 181 13.62 21.28 0.09
N GLU A 182 13.16 20.41 -0.79
CA GLU A 182 13.70 20.30 -2.15
C GLU A 182 13.07 21.42 -2.99
N TYR A 183 13.80 22.52 -3.12
CA TYR A 183 13.28 23.66 -3.88
C TYR A 183 13.14 23.30 -5.36
N TYR A 184 11.92 23.36 -5.86
CA TYR A 184 11.59 23.06 -7.25
C TYR A 184 10.74 24.18 -7.85
N ASN A 185 11.25 24.81 -8.91
CA ASN A 185 10.57 25.86 -9.66
C ASN A 185 10.49 25.43 -11.13
N PRO A 186 9.38 24.81 -11.56
CA PRO A 186 9.25 24.25 -12.90
C PRO A 186 9.14 25.31 -13.99
N SER A 187 9.43 24.91 -15.26
CA SER A 187 9.10 25.73 -16.42
C SER A 187 7.58 25.82 -16.59
N PRO A 188 7.01 27.02 -16.77
CA PRO A 188 5.57 27.19 -16.97
C PRO A 188 5.04 26.53 -18.25
N ASP A 189 5.91 26.15 -19.20
CA ASP A 189 5.54 25.51 -20.47
C ASP A 189 5.08 24.05 -20.32
N GLY A 190 5.28 23.47 -19.11
CA GLY A 190 4.96 22.07 -18.81
C GLY A 190 5.92 21.08 -19.47
N LEU A 191 5.53 19.81 -19.46
CA LEU A 191 6.30 18.69 -20.00
C LEU A 191 5.81 18.29 -21.40
N GLU A 192 6.70 17.65 -22.19
CA GLU A 192 6.37 17.01 -23.47
C GLU A 192 6.32 15.49 -23.34
N ASP A 193 7.34 14.88 -22.73
CA ASP A 193 7.49 13.43 -22.71
C ASP A 193 6.49 12.73 -21.77
N TYR A 194 6.31 13.23 -20.57
CA TYR A 194 5.38 12.66 -19.61
C TYR A 194 3.92 12.61 -20.12
N PRO A 195 3.33 13.72 -20.61
CA PRO A 195 1.95 13.68 -21.14
C PRO A 195 1.84 12.81 -22.39
N ALA A 196 2.91 12.70 -23.21
CA ALA A 196 2.92 11.78 -24.35
C ALA A 196 2.83 10.31 -23.89
N VAL A 197 3.58 9.91 -22.86
CA VAL A 197 3.52 8.55 -22.30
C VAL A 197 2.11 8.24 -21.78
N VAL A 198 1.52 9.13 -20.99
CA VAL A 198 0.18 8.93 -20.43
C VAL A 198 -0.88 8.83 -21.51
N LYS A 199 -0.79 9.67 -22.54
CA LYS A 199 -1.68 9.66 -23.70
C LYS A 199 -1.55 8.38 -24.53
N ASP A 200 -0.30 7.93 -24.78
CA ASP A 200 -0.03 6.71 -25.54
C ASP A 200 -0.56 5.48 -24.80
N PHE A 201 -0.41 5.45 -23.48
CA PHE A 201 -0.97 4.39 -22.62
C PHE A 201 -2.50 4.35 -22.70
N ALA A 202 -3.18 5.49 -22.56
CA ALA A 202 -4.63 5.58 -22.67
C ALA A 202 -5.12 5.17 -24.06
N ALA A 203 -4.37 5.49 -25.12
CA ALA A 203 -4.68 5.08 -26.49
C ALA A 203 -4.47 3.56 -26.71
N LYS A 204 -3.46 2.95 -26.06
CA LYS A 204 -3.19 1.50 -26.11
C LYS A 204 -4.30 0.71 -25.41
N TYR A 205 -4.90 1.25 -24.34
CA TYR A 205 -5.92 0.59 -23.52
C TYR A 205 -7.21 1.42 -23.42
N PRO A 206 -7.95 1.62 -24.53
CA PRO A 206 -9.11 2.51 -24.59
C PRO A 206 -10.29 2.05 -23.73
N GLN A 207 -10.27 0.81 -23.23
CA GLN A 207 -11.26 0.25 -22.31
C GLN A 207 -11.03 0.68 -20.84
N LEU A 208 -9.85 1.21 -20.51
CA LEU A 208 -9.50 1.61 -19.15
C LEU A 208 -9.79 3.09 -18.89
N ASN A 209 -10.23 3.40 -17.69
CA ASN A 209 -10.33 4.78 -17.21
C ASN A 209 -8.97 5.25 -16.70
N VAL A 210 -8.25 6.04 -17.49
CA VAL A 210 -6.91 6.52 -17.10
C VAL A 210 -6.99 7.90 -16.48
N THR A 211 -6.42 8.06 -15.28
CA THR A 211 -6.35 9.32 -14.55
C THR A 211 -4.88 9.67 -14.27
N SER A 212 -4.45 10.86 -14.65
CA SER A 212 -3.16 11.43 -14.25
C SER A 212 -3.30 12.26 -12.99
N VAL A 213 -2.37 12.07 -12.06
CA VAL A 213 -2.29 12.76 -10.77
C VAL A 213 -0.92 13.39 -10.65
N LEU A 214 -0.82 14.70 -10.88
CA LEU A 214 0.40 15.49 -10.72
C LEU A 214 0.38 16.21 -9.38
N ILE A 215 1.38 15.93 -8.54
CA ILE A 215 1.46 16.39 -7.17
C ILE A 215 2.45 17.57 -7.09
N PRO A 216 2.04 18.75 -6.60
CA PRO A 216 2.94 19.86 -6.32
C PRO A 216 4.00 19.48 -5.28
N LYS A 217 5.14 20.21 -5.26
CA LYS A 217 6.16 20.12 -4.20
C LYS A 217 5.89 21.16 -3.12
N SER A 218 6.48 20.97 -1.94
CA SER A 218 6.37 21.93 -0.80
C SER A 218 6.76 23.36 -1.19
N SER A 219 7.77 23.53 -2.04
CA SER A 219 8.18 24.83 -2.56
C SER A 219 7.10 25.59 -3.34
N THR A 220 6.01 24.93 -3.71
CA THR A 220 4.87 25.56 -4.37
C THR A 220 4.06 26.42 -3.41
N PHE A 221 3.79 25.90 -2.20
CA PHE A 221 2.92 26.53 -1.21
C PHE A 221 3.70 27.19 -0.07
N GLU A 222 4.94 26.79 0.15
CA GLU A 222 5.78 27.22 1.28
C GLU A 222 7.15 27.74 0.83
N PRO A 223 7.24 28.57 -0.23
CA PRO A 223 8.52 29.09 -0.69
C PRO A 223 9.10 30.05 0.36
N PRO A 224 10.43 30.09 0.52
CA PRO A 224 11.05 31.13 1.34
C PRO A 224 10.82 32.50 0.71
N LYS A 225 10.73 33.54 1.55
CA LYS A 225 10.37 34.91 1.17
C LYS A 225 11.27 35.52 0.07
N ASP A 226 12.54 35.14 0.04
CA ASP A 226 13.54 35.62 -0.90
C ASP A 226 13.73 34.71 -2.13
N ALA A 227 13.06 33.56 -2.15
CA ALA A 227 13.07 32.67 -3.29
C ALA A 227 12.14 33.14 -4.40
N ARG A 228 12.43 32.71 -5.64
CA ARG A 228 11.47 32.90 -6.73
C ARG A 228 10.19 32.18 -6.36
N ASP A 229 9.08 32.87 -6.51
CA ASP A 229 7.76 32.30 -6.28
C ASP A 229 7.49 31.17 -7.30
N PRO A 230 7.51 29.90 -6.89
CA PRO A 230 7.22 28.77 -7.77
C PRO A 230 5.72 28.50 -7.95
N TYR A 231 4.84 29.20 -7.24
CA TYR A 231 3.40 28.95 -7.26
C TYR A 231 2.80 29.11 -8.66
N GLU A 232 2.95 30.29 -9.28
CA GLU A 232 2.40 30.57 -10.61
C GLU A 232 3.06 29.68 -11.68
N ASN A 233 4.34 29.36 -11.51
CA ASN A 233 5.04 28.45 -12.41
C ASN A 233 4.52 27.03 -12.28
N THR A 234 4.29 26.52 -11.07
CA THR A 234 3.71 25.19 -10.85
C THR A 234 2.30 25.09 -11.40
N LYS A 235 1.46 26.09 -11.14
CA LYS A 235 0.09 26.18 -11.68
C LYS A 235 0.09 26.09 -13.20
N SER A 236 0.92 26.92 -13.83
CA SER A 236 1.06 26.94 -15.30
C SER A 236 1.64 25.62 -15.83
N PHE A 237 2.65 25.08 -15.17
CA PHE A 237 3.29 23.82 -15.52
C PHE A 237 2.30 22.65 -15.55
N ILE A 238 1.50 22.47 -14.47
CA ILE A 238 0.50 21.40 -14.38
C ILE A 238 -0.56 21.60 -15.46
N SER A 239 -1.07 22.81 -15.61
CA SER A 239 -2.09 23.13 -16.62
C SER A 239 -1.60 22.85 -18.04
N ALA A 240 -0.39 23.30 -18.38
CA ALA A 240 0.21 23.07 -19.70
C ALA A 240 0.51 21.58 -19.97
N THR A 241 0.97 20.85 -18.95
CA THR A 241 1.21 19.40 -19.04
C THR A 241 -0.11 18.65 -19.27
N TYR A 242 -1.14 18.95 -18.50
CA TYR A 242 -2.46 18.33 -18.65
C TYR A 242 -3.13 18.63 -20.00
N ALA A 243 -2.96 19.85 -20.54
CA ALA A 243 -3.48 20.20 -21.84
C ALA A 243 -2.95 19.31 -22.98
N LYS A 244 -1.73 18.79 -22.85
CA LYS A 244 -1.09 17.93 -23.86
C LYS A 244 -1.56 16.47 -23.82
N MET A 245 -2.26 16.03 -22.75
CA MET A 245 -2.74 14.64 -22.62
C MET A 245 -4.01 14.35 -23.43
N GLY A 246 -4.75 15.40 -23.87
CA GLY A 246 -6.01 15.23 -24.60
C GLY A 246 -7.18 14.76 -23.69
N ASP A 247 -8.33 14.46 -24.33
CA ASP A 247 -9.58 14.15 -23.62
C ASP A 247 -9.69 12.69 -23.14
N GLY A 248 -8.85 11.81 -23.66
CA GLY A 248 -8.81 10.38 -23.25
C GLY A 248 -8.24 10.11 -21.87
N VAL A 249 -7.66 11.13 -21.23
CA VAL A 249 -7.07 11.04 -19.89
C VAL A 249 -7.81 11.99 -18.95
N LYS A 250 -8.26 11.49 -17.80
CA LYS A 250 -8.78 12.31 -16.70
C LYS A 250 -7.62 13.00 -15.97
N LYS A 251 -7.84 14.18 -15.46
CA LYS A 251 -6.84 15.01 -14.77
C LYS A 251 -7.34 15.30 -13.37
N ALA A 252 -6.64 14.84 -12.36
CA ALA A 252 -6.94 15.17 -10.98
C ALA A 252 -6.35 16.55 -10.65
N ASP A 253 -7.20 17.51 -10.29
CA ASP A 253 -6.77 18.88 -9.96
C ASP A 253 -6.24 18.96 -8.52
N VAL A 254 -5.13 18.27 -8.27
CA VAL A 254 -4.50 18.25 -6.93
C VAL A 254 -4.05 19.66 -6.53
N PHE A 255 -3.51 20.44 -7.47
CA PHE A 255 -3.11 21.82 -7.21
C PHE A 255 -4.30 22.66 -6.74
N GLY A 256 -5.43 22.61 -7.45
CA GLY A 256 -6.60 23.42 -7.13
C GLY A 256 -7.25 23.02 -5.80
N VAL A 257 -7.24 21.75 -5.43
CA VAL A 257 -7.72 21.31 -4.11
C VAL A 257 -6.76 21.76 -3.00
N MET A 258 -5.45 21.55 -3.16
CA MET A 258 -4.45 21.96 -2.16
C MET A 258 -4.41 23.48 -1.97
N ASP A 259 -4.61 24.25 -3.04
CA ASP A 259 -4.65 25.73 -3.00
C ASP A 259 -5.77 26.28 -2.10
N GLN A 260 -6.90 25.57 -2.01
CA GLN A 260 -8.00 25.91 -1.11
C GLN A 260 -7.66 25.66 0.36
N HIS A 261 -6.59 24.93 0.62
CA HIS A 261 -6.09 24.51 1.93
C HIS A 261 -4.66 25.01 2.17
N ASP A 262 -4.25 26.06 1.45
CA ASP A 262 -2.93 26.69 1.62
C ASP A 262 -2.76 27.17 3.08
N GLY A 263 -1.60 26.90 3.67
CA GLY A 263 -1.30 27.15 5.07
C GLY A 263 -1.60 25.99 6.03
N GLU A 264 -2.22 24.88 5.56
CA GLU A 264 -2.35 23.66 6.34
C GLU A 264 -1.07 22.80 6.24
N TYR A 265 -0.83 21.94 7.23
CA TYR A 265 0.38 21.09 7.29
C TYR A 265 0.34 19.95 6.25
N MET A 266 0.46 20.33 4.98
CA MET A 266 0.40 19.41 3.84
C MET A 266 1.74 18.77 3.49
N PHE A 267 2.85 19.35 3.94
CA PHE A 267 4.21 18.85 3.68
C PHE A 267 4.99 18.74 4.98
N TYR A 268 5.89 17.75 5.06
CA TYR A 268 6.80 17.62 6.20
C TYR A 268 7.89 18.70 6.18
N ARG A 269 8.34 19.11 7.36
CA ARG A 269 9.45 20.06 7.53
C ARG A 269 10.81 19.41 7.33
N THR A 270 10.94 18.13 7.64
CA THR A 270 12.22 17.41 7.67
C THR A 270 12.29 16.28 6.64
N ASP A 271 11.20 16.05 5.90
CA ASP A 271 11.10 15.04 4.85
C ASP A 271 10.67 15.66 3.51
N HIS A 272 11.07 15.04 2.40
CA HIS A 272 10.76 15.57 1.06
C HIS A 272 9.36 15.24 0.57
N HIS A 273 8.58 14.48 1.33
CA HIS A 273 7.22 14.10 0.99
C HIS A 273 6.17 15.06 1.54
N TRP A 274 4.98 14.92 1.04
CA TRP A 274 3.77 15.43 1.67
C TRP A 274 3.40 14.64 2.92
N THR A 275 2.55 15.22 3.76
CA THR A 275 1.91 14.51 4.87
C THR A 275 0.74 13.67 4.36
N SER A 276 0.13 12.88 5.23
CA SER A 276 -1.14 12.20 4.88
C SER A 276 -2.28 13.18 4.62
N LEU A 277 -2.24 14.39 5.16
CA LEU A 277 -3.20 15.45 4.85
C LEU A 277 -3.06 15.90 3.39
N GLY A 278 -1.84 16.13 2.91
CA GLY A 278 -1.59 16.42 1.50
C GLY A 278 -2.06 15.27 0.59
N ALA A 279 -1.80 14.02 0.99
CA ALA A 279 -2.28 12.84 0.27
C ALA A 279 -3.82 12.73 0.28
N TYR A 280 -4.48 13.10 1.38
CA TYR A 280 -5.94 13.17 1.44
C TYR A 280 -6.49 14.18 0.42
N TYR A 281 -5.95 15.38 0.31
CA TYR A 281 -6.40 16.35 -0.69
C TYR A 281 -6.19 15.86 -2.12
N ALA A 282 -5.13 15.13 -2.39
CA ALA A 282 -4.96 14.47 -3.68
C ALA A 282 -5.99 13.36 -3.91
N SER A 283 -6.42 12.64 -2.87
CA SER A 283 -7.50 11.65 -2.96
C SER A 283 -8.85 12.31 -3.29
N VAL A 284 -9.12 13.49 -2.73
CA VAL A 284 -10.30 14.31 -3.06
C VAL A 284 -10.27 14.69 -4.55
N ALA A 285 -9.16 15.24 -5.04
CA ALA A 285 -9.01 15.60 -6.44
C ALA A 285 -9.15 14.38 -7.39
N TYR A 286 -8.60 13.23 -7.00
CA TYR A 286 -8.77 11.98 -7.75
C TYR A 286 -10.23 11.54 -7.80
N CYS A 287 -10.92 11.56 -6.67
CA CYS A 287 -12.33 11.19 -6.56
C CYS A 287 -13.20 12.10 -7.43
N GLU A 288 -13.01 13.41 -7.36
CA GLU A 288 -13.73 14.39 -8.18
C GLU A 288 -13.54 14.15 -9.68
N ALA A 289 -12.30 13.93 -10.13
CA ALA A 289 -11.98 13.61 -11.54
C ALA A 289 -12.67 12.32 -12.01
N ASN A 290 -12.97 11.40 -11.10
CA ASN A 290 -13.59 10.10 -11.38
C ASN A 290 -15.10 10.04 -11.05
N GLY A 291 -15.70 11.16 -10.61
CA GLY A 291 -17.11 11.21 -10.24
C GLY A 291 -17.44 10.36 -8.99
N ILE A 292 -16.45 10.18 -8.11
CA ILE A 292 -16.55 9.50 -6.83
C ILE A 292 -16.77 10.56 -5.75
N THR A 293 -17.65 10.32 -4.79
CA THR A 293 -17.79 11.19 -3.62
C THR A 293 -16.74 10.79 -2.59
N PRO A 294 -15.79 11.67 -2.24
CA PRO A 294 -14.77 11.35 -1.25
C PRO A 294 -15.37 11.27 0.16
N TYR A 295 -14.83 10.40 0.99
CA TYR A 295 -15.11 10.41 2.42
C TYR A 295 -14.51 11.68 3.05
N ALA A 296 -15.22 12.24 4.06
CA ALA A 296 -14.71 13.37 4.82
C ALA A 296 -13.50 12.95 5.67
N LEU A 297 -12.48 13.83 5.79
CA LEU A 297 -11.26 13.54 6.54
C LEU A 297 -11.55 13.11 7.98
N ASP A 298 -12.52 13.76 8.62
CA ASP A 298 -12.92 13.51 10.00
C ASP A 298 -13.71 12.20 10.20
N SER A 299 -14.00 11.46 9.13
CA SER A 299 -14.62 10.13 9.20
C SER A 299 -13.60 9.00 9.36
N TYR A 300 -12.32 9.25 9.11
CA TYR A 300 -11.27 8.25 9.20
C TYR A 300 -10.81 8.04 10.64
N GLU A 301 -10.65 6.77 11.04
CA GLU A 301 -9.89 6.43 12.24
C GLU A 301 -8.41 6.77 12.01
N THR A 302 -7.74 7.39 12.99
CA THR A 302 -6.39 7.91 12.83
C THR A 302 -5.42 7.34 13.85
N VAL A 303 -4.14 7.25 13.45
CA VAL A 303 -3.00 7.05 14.35
C VAL A 303 -1.98 8.15 14.12
N VAL A 304 -1.47 8.73 15.21
CA VAL A 304 -0.44 9.79 15.15
C VAL A 304 0.84 9.30 15.80
N LYS A 305 1.96 9.54 15.14
CA LYS A 305 3.31 9.18 15.59
C LYS A 305 4.18 10.43 15.61
N PRO A 306 4.62 10.87 16.79
CA PRO A 306 5.50 12.02 16.94
C PRO A 306 6.96 11.69 16.62
N ASP A 307 7.81 12.73 16.71
CA ASP A 307 9.28 12.65 16.67
C ASP A 307 9.82 12.05 15.37
N PHE A 308 9.23 12.43 14.23
CA PHE A 308 9.71 12.04 12.92
C PHE A 308 10.76 13.04 12.42
N ILE A 309 11.95 12.56 12.10
CA ILE A 309 13.00 13.29 11.39
C ILE A 309 13.20 12.59 10.06
N GLY A 310 12.87 13.29 8.98
CA GLY A 310 12.83 12.72 7.64
C GLY A 310 14.14 12.78 6.87
N THR A 311 14.03 12.47 5.58
CA THR A 311 15.18 12.29 4.68
C THR A 311 15.92 13.59 4.37
N LEU A 312 15.25 14.75 4.40
CA LEU A 312 15.90 16.04 4.18
C LEU A 312 17.00 16.32 5.21
N TYR A 313 16.81 15.87 6.44
CA TYR A 313 17.85 15.93 7.46
C TYR A 313 19.12 15.19 7.03
N SER A 314 18.97 13.99 6.49
CA SER A 314 20.11 13.19 6.01
C SER A 314 20.74 13.78 4.76
N PHE A 315 19.94 14.25 3.81
CA PHE A 315 20.41 14.88 2.56
C PHE A 315 21.18 16.16 2.82
N ALA A 316 20.73 16.97 3.78
CA ALA A 316 21.42 18.19 4.20
C ALA A 316 22.69 17.96 5.03
N GLY A 317 23.09 16.70 5.29
CA GLY A 317 24.26 16.41 6.12
C GLY A 317 24.00 16.53 7.62
N ARG A 318 22.76 16.38 8.05
CA ARG A 318 22.30 16.33 9.45
C ARG A 318 22.48 17.65 10.23
N PRO A 319 21.99 18.79 9.73
CA PRO A 319 22.10 20.05 10.43
C PRO A 319 21.18 20.09 11.66
N ASP A 320 21.65 20.70 12.75
CA ASP A 320 20.85 20.86 13.98
C ASP A 320 19.54 21.63 13.74
N ALA A 321 19.50 22.49 12.72
CA ALA A 321 18.31 23.25 12.36
C ALA A 321 17.08 22.35 12.18
N LEU A 322 17.22 21.23 11.44
CA LEU A 322 16.14 20.32 11.12
C LEU A 322 15.78 19.35 12.28
N THR A 323 16.40 19.46 13.44
CA THR A 323 16.04 18.69 14.64
C THR A 323 15.27 19.49 15.68
N ARG A 324 15.14 20.83 15.48
CA ARG A 324 14.52 21.72 16.46
C ARG A 324 13.01 21.55 16.56
N ASN A 325 12.39 21.17 15.46
CA ASN A 325 10.95 20.99 15.35
C ASN A 325 10.66 19.71 14.56
N PRO A 326 10.76 18.53 15.22
CA PRO A 326 10.46 17.25 14.56
C PRO A 326 9.05 17.22 14.00
N ASP A 327 8.88 16.50 12.91
CA ASP A 327 7.59 16.20 12.32
C ASP A 327 6.81 15.16 13.14
N TYR A 328 5.56 14.97 12.79
CA TYR A 328 4.75 13.85 13.19
C TYR A 328 4.09 13.22 11.98
N THR A 329 3.90 11.92 12.00
CA THR A 329 3.23 11.20 10.92
C THR A 329 1.83 10.79 11.36
N VAL A 330 0.84 11.07 10.53
CA VAL A 330 -0.55 10.67 10.74
C VAL A 330 -0.90 9.57 9.75
N GLY A 331 -1.45 8.46 10.23
CA GLY A 331 -2.04 7.43 9.38
C GLY A 331 -3.56 7.47 9.49
N HIS A 332 -4.26 7.40 8.36
CA HIS A 332 -5.70 7.28 8.30
C HIS A 332 -6.05 5.86 7.84
N TYR A 333 -6.80 5.12 8.67
CA TYR A 333 -7.20 3.76 8.34
C TYR A 333 -8.34 3.77 7.34
N PRO A 334 -8.29 2.97 6.26
CA PRO A 334 -9.43 2.78 5.35
C PRO A 334 -10.67 2.33 6.12
N HIS A 335 -11.85 2.75 5.66
CA HIS A 335 -13.13 2.29 6.22
C HIS A 335 -13.42 0.83 5.85
N THR A 336 -12.94 0.41 4.67
CA THR A 336 -13.13 -0.96 4.19
C THR A 336 -12.15 -1.93 4.85
N GLY A 337 -12.60 -3.17 5.08
CA GLY A 337 -11.69 -4.27 5.35
C GLY A 337 -10.88 -4.63 4.11
N TYR A 338 -9.64 -5.09 4.29
CA TYR A 338 -8.77 -5.50 3.18
C TYR A 338 -7.74 -6.56 3.61
N THR A 339 -7.22 -7.26 2.61
CA THR A 339 -5.99 -8.03 2.71
C THR A 339 -4.93 -7.43 1.80
N MET A 340 -3.67 -7.47 2.18
CA MET A 340 -2.55 -6.95 1.41
C MET A 340 -1.52 -8.05 1.13
N THR A 341 -1.08 -8.15 -0.11
CA THR A 341 0.00 -9.05 -0.54
C THR A 341 1.11 -8.23 -1.18
N CYS A 342 2.34 -8.41 -0.68
CA CYS A 342 3.56 -7.81 -1.24
C CYS A 342 4.35 -8.88 -1.99
N TYR A 343 4.81 -8.57 -3.21
CA TYR A 343 5.53 -9.51 -4.07
C TYR A 343 7.05 -9.42 -3.98
N ALA A 344 7.61 -8.56 -3.14
CA ALA A 344 9.05 -8.52 -2.86
C ALA A 344 9.51 -9.53 -1.79
N GLY A 345 8.65 -10.43 -1.34
CA GLY A 345 8.88 -11.51 -0.38
C GLY A 345 9.51 -11.02 0.94
N TYR A 346 8.98 -11.37 2.09
CA TYR A 346 9.46 -11.18 3.47
C TYR A 346 8.68 -10.23 4.40
N TRP A 347 7.53 -9.66 4.02
CA TRP A 347 6.77 -8.81 4.93
C TRP A 347 5.58 -9.54 5.53
N PHE A 348 5.79 -10.15 6.71
CA PHE A 348 4.68 -10.66 7.52
C PHE A 348 3.94 -9.49 8.18
N GLY A 349 2.61 -9.42 7.98
CA GLY A 349 1.77 -8.39 8.56
C GLY A 349 1.81 -7.07 7.80
N ALA A 350 1.91 -7.15 6.45
CA ALA A 350 1.75 -6.01 5.57
C ALA A 350 0.37 -5.36 5.77
N THR A 351 0.35 -4.03 5.84
CA THR A 351 -0.87 -3.23 6.05
C THR A 351 -0.75 -1.88 5.34
N ALA A 352 -1.89 -1.31 4.96
CA ALA A 352 -1.93 0.00 4.31
C ALA A 352 -1.44 1.13 5.22
N VAL A 353 -1.68 1.01 6.53
CA VAL A 353 -1.18 1.94 7.56
C VAL A 353 -0.60 1.14 8.71
N ASP A 354 0.69 1.27 8.96
CA ASP A 354 1.39 0.52 10.00
C ASP A 354 1.72 1.40 11.21
N PRO A 355 0.97 1.25 12.31
CA PRO A 355 1.16 2.05 13.51
C PRO A 355 2.45 1.75 14.28
N ARG A 356 3.23 0.76 13.87
CA ARG A 356 4.52 0.45 14.51
C ARG A 356 5.60 1.46 14.15
N TYR A 357 5.42 2.22 13.07
CA TYR A 357 6.42 3.13 12.53
C TYR A 357 5.96 4.59 12.61
N ASN A 358 6.94 5.49 12.75
CA ASN A 358 6.73 6.95 12.74
C ASN A 358 7.32 7.63 11.50
N THR A 359 7.85 6.87 10.55
CA THR A 359 8.43 7.42 9.31
C THR A 359 7.46 7.28 8.16
N TYR A 360 7.47 8.24 7.24
CA TYR A 360 6.67 8.17 6.01
C TYR A 360 6.88 6.86 5.26
N ALA A 361 8.15 6.49 5.02
CA ALA A 361 8.51 5.33 4.23
C ALA A 361 8.02 3.98 4.81
N ASN A 362 7.77 3.89 6.11
CA ASN A 362 7.39 2.63 6.74
C ASN A 362 5.93 2.61 7.22
N MET A 363 5.31 3.77 7.40
CA MET A 363 3.92 3.85 7.87
C MET A 363 2.93 3.46 6.76
N PHE A 364 3.21 3.82 5.50
CA PHE A 364 2.25 3.63 4.40
C PHE A 364 2.67 2.48 3.51
N ILE A 365 1.75 1.53 3.28
CA ILE A 365 1.85 0.39 2.36
C ILE A 365 3.19 -0.36 2.37
N VAL A 366 3.87 -0.39 3.54
CA VAL A 366 5.19 -1.02 3.71
C VAL A 366 6.30 -0.34 2.88
N GLY A 367 6.06 0.87 2.38
CA GLY A 367 7.02 1.66 1.61
C GLY A 367 7.05 1.34 0.11
N ASP A 368 8.24 1.42 -0.47
CA ASP A 368 8.42 1.20 -1.91
C ASP A 368 8.62 -0.29 -2.18
N GLN A 369 7.59 -0.94 -2.70
CA GLN A 369 7.61 -2.33 -3.12
C GLN A 369 7.37 -2.43 -4.62
N PRO A 370 7.94 -3.41 -5.32
CA PRO A 370 7.70 -3.60 -6.75
C PRO A 370 6.22 -3.75 -7.12
N LEU A 371 5.50 -4.53 -6.34
CA LEU A 371 4.10 -4.85 -6.57
C LEU A 371 3.40 -5.15 -5.24
N GLU A 372 2.28 -4.50 -5.02
CA GLU A 372 1.39 -4.74 -3.88
C GLU A 372 -0.04 -4.91 -4.39
N VAL A 373 -0.76 -5.87 -3.85
CA VAL A 373 -2.14 -6.13 -4.21
C VAL A 373 -3.01 -6.09 -2.96
N PHE A 374 -4.01 -5.23 -3.00
CA PHE A 374 -5.05 -5.12 -1.98
C PHE A 374 -6.34 -5.73 -2.51
N GLU A 375 -6.90 -6.69 -1.80
CA GLU A 375 -8.26 -7.18 -1.96
C GLU A 375 -9.10 -6.58 -0.83
N THR A 376 -10.13 -5.82 -1.18
CA THR A 376 -10.94 -5.09 -0.21
C THR A 376 -12.31 -5.75 -0.01
N ASP A 377 -13.10 -5.24 0.97
CA ASP A 377 -14.48 -5.66 1.15
C ASP A 377 -15.47 -4.89 0.25
N VAL A 378 -15.01 -3.95 -0.56
CA VAL A 378 -15.84 -3.29 -1.59
C VAL A 378 -16.25 -4.32 -2.65
N ARG A 379 -17.51 -4.28 -3.10
CA ARG A 379 -18.05 -5.23 -4.09
C ARG A 379 -18.68 -4.45 -5.24
N ASN A 380 -17.86 -3.89 -6.11
CA ASN A 380 -18.30 -3.08 -7.25
C ASN A 380 -17.70 -3.53 -8.59
N GLY A 381 -16.91 -4.60 -8.60
CA GLY A 381 -16.24 -5.13 -9.79
C GLY A 381 -15.15 -4.22 -10.35
N LYS A 382 -14.69 -3.20 -9.60
CA LYS A 382 -13.65 -2.29 -10.05
C LYS A 382 -12.28 -2.68 -9.50
N CYS A 383 -11.29 -2.65 -10.39
CA CYS A 383 -9.88 -2.85 -10.06
C CYS A 383 -9.08 -1.63 -10.48
N LEU A 384 -8.41 -0.98 -9.54
CA LEU A 384 -7.49 0.12 -9.77
C LEU A 384 -6.07 -0.41 -9.92
N MET A 385 -5.41 -0.13 -11.04
CA MET A 385 -3.95 -0.22 -11.15
C MET A 385 -3.34 1.16 -10.88
N PHE A 386 -2.45 1.22 -9.89
CA PHE A 386 -1.91 2.47 -9.35
C PHE A 386 -0.41 2.51 -9.57
N PHE A 387 0.03 3.23 -10.59
CA PHE A 387 1.44 3.48 -10.86
C PHE A 387 1.95 4.65 -10.02
N LYS A 388 3.03 4.43 -9.28
CA LYS A 388 3.53 5.43 -8.34
C LYS A 388 5.06 5.45 -8.28
N GLU A 389 5.59 6.51 -7.69
CA GLU A 389 6.82 6.57 -6.92
C GLU A 389 6.46 6.81 -5.44
N SER A 390 7.43 7.08 -4.57
CA SER A 390 7.22 7.09 -3.12
C SER A 390 6.12 8.05 -2.61
N TYR A 391 5.82 9.15 -3.32
CA TYR A 391 4.70 10.03 -2.96
C TYR A 391 3.35 9.29 -2.95
N GLY A 392 3.18 8.31 -3.84
CA GLY A 392 1.94 7.54 -3.91
C GLY A 392 1.63 6.71 -2.67
N ASN A 393 2.63 6.41 -1.82
CA ASN A 393 2.44 5.51 -0.68
C ASN A 393 1.34 5.97 0.27
N ALA A 394 1.32 7.26 0.64
CA ALA A 394 0.31 7.82 1.55
C ALA A 394 -1.07 8.03 0.90
N LEU A 395 -1.16 7.98 -0.44
CA LEU A 395 -2.43 8.14 -1.16
C LEU A 395 -3.23 6.84 -1.23
N VAL A 396 -2.55 5.69 -1.32
CA VAL A 396 -3.19 4.37 -1.48
C VAL A 396 -4.25 4.09 -0.41
N PRO A 397 -4.01 4.31 0.91
CA PRO A 397 -4.99 4.02 1.94
C PRO A 397 -6.37 4.64 1.68
N TYR A 398 -6.42 5.87 1.16
CA TYR A 398 -7.68 6.57 0.88
C TYR A 398 -8.43 5.98 -0.33
N LEU A 399 -7.73 5.32 -1.26
CA LEU A 399 -8.33 4.78 -2.47
C LEU A 399 -8.89 3.37 -2.27
N LEU A 400 -8.49 2.66 -1.22
CA LEU A 400 -8.99 1.31 -0.91
C LEU A 400 -10.51 1.29 -0.71
N ASP A 401 -11.09 2.38 -0.23
CA ASP A 401 -12.53 2.49 0.06
C ASP A 401 -13.42 2.52 -1.20
N TYR A 402 -12.82 2.63 -2.39
CA TYR A 402 -13.58 2.81 -3.64
C TYR A 402 -13.42 1.67 -4.65
N TYR A 403 -12.53 0.72 -4.39
CA TYR A 403 -12.20 -0.36 -5.32
C TYR A 403 -12.25 -1.72 -4.65
N GLU A 404 -12.75 -2.72 -5.39
CA GLU A 404 -12.72 -4.12 -4.95
C GLU A 404 -11.29 -4.65 -4.88
N ARG A 405 -10.43 -4.16 -5.79
CA ARG A 405 -9.00 -4.47 -5.83
C ARG A 405 -8.18 -3.24 -6.14
N VAL A 406 -7.03 -3.10 -5.49
CA VAL A 406 -6.02 -2.09 -5.84
C VAL A 406 -4.68 -2.78 -6.07
N VAL A 407 -4.12 -2.60 -7.25
CA VAL A 407 -2.82 -3.14 -7.67
C VAL A 407 -1.84 -1.98 -7.74
N VAL A 408 -0.93 -1.90 -6.80
CA VAL A 408 0.07 -0.82 -6.70
C VAL A 408 1.37 -1.28 -7.34
N VAL A 409 1.89 -0.48 -8.26
CA VAL A 409 3.11 -0.78 -9.03
C VAL A 409 4.08 0.38 -8.86
N ASP A 410 5.25 0.11 -8.32
CA ASP A 410 6.34 1.09 -8.32
C ASP A 410 6.98 1.13 -9.71
N ILE A 411 6.99 2.30 -10.33
CA ILE A 411 7.50 2.46 -11.71
C ILE A 411 9.01 2.23 -11.82
N ARG A 412 9.74 2.25 -10.72
CA ARG A 412 11.20 2.12 -10.64
C ARG A 412 11.67 0.69 -10.50
N GLU A 413 10.77 -0.23 -10.17
CA GLU A 413 11.08 -1.61 -9.82
C GLU A 413 10.65 -2.59 -10.91
N ASP A 414 11.33 -3.72 -11.04
CA ASP A 414 10.97 -4.77 -11.99
C ASP A 414 9.71 -5.52 -11.54
N THR A 415 8.79 -5.72 -12.47
CA THR A 415 7.55 -6.48 -12.26
C THR A 415 7.23 -7.33 -13.51
N ASP A 416 6.14 -8.10 -13.46
CA ASP A 416 5.51 -8.68 -14.65
C ASP A 416 5.12 -7.58 -15.64
N SER A 417 4.88 -7.93 -16.90
CA SER A 417 4.42 -6.97 -17.89
C SER A 417 3.08 -6.35 -17.47
N VAL A 418 2.90 -5.08 -17.76
CA VAL A 418 1.66 -4.36 -17.45
C VAL A 418 0.46 -4.95 -18.17
N ALA A 419 0.66 -5.41 -19.41
CA ALA A 419 -0.39 -6.10 -20.18
C ALA A 419 -0.89 -7.37 -19.47
N ASP A 420 0.04 -8.21 -18.99
CA ASP A 420 -0.32 -9.43 -18.24
C ASP A 420 -0.99 -9.12 -16.89
N MET A 421 -0.58 -8.04 -16.22
CA MET A 421 -1.20 -7.62 -14.98
C MET A 421 -2.61 -7.07 -15.20
N ILE A 422 -2.84 -6.30 -16.25
CA ILE A 422 -4.19 -5.79 -16.63
C ILE A 422 -5.16 -6.95 -16.79
N ASP A 423 -4.77 -7.98 -17.56
CA ASP A 423 -5.61 -9.16 -17.80
C ASP A 423 -5.79 -10.00 -16.53
N ARG A 424 -4.71 -10.26 -15.80
CA ARG A 424 -4.71 -11.08 -14.58
C ARG A 424 -5.61 -10.53 -13.49
N TYR A 425 -5.57 -9.22 -13.26
CA TYR A 425 -6.30 -8.59 -12.18
C TYR A 425 -7.64 -8.01 -12.59
N GLY A 426 -7.96 -8.01 -13.89
CA GLY A 426 -9.20 -7.45 -14.41
C GLY A 426 -9.27 -5.94 -14.21
N VAL A 427 -8.20 -5.23 -14.53
CA VAL A 427 -8.07 -3.79 -14.32
C VAL A 427 -9.16 -3.02 -15.07
N THR A 428 -9.81 -2.09 -14.41
CA THR A 428 -10.85 -1.21 -14.97
C THR A 428 -10.43 0.26 -14.99
N ASP A 429 -9.65 0.64 -13.99
CA ASP A 429 -9.21 2.01 -13.76
C ASP A 429 -7.70 2.05 -13.55
N VAL A 430 -7.06 3.12 -14.01
CA VAL A 430 -5.62 3.33 -13.87
C VAL A 430 -5.36 4.73 -13.32
N ALA A 431 -4.53 4.82 -12.29
CA ALA A 431 -3.97 6.08 -11.80
C ALA A 431 -2.47 6.12 -12.09
N ILE A 432 -1.98 7.19 -12.74
CA ILE A 432 -0.56 7.46 -12.92
C ILE A 432 -0.23 8.65 -12.03
N VAL A 433 0.53 8.38 -10.95
CA VAL A 433 0.72 9.29 -9.82
C VAL A 433 2.19 9.63 -9.68
N ASN A 434 2.51 10.90 -9.87
CA ASN A 434 3.87 11.41 -9.73
C ASN A 434 3.86 12.82 -9.13
N ASN A 435 4.84 13.12 -8.28
CA ASN A 435 5.15 14.52 -8.01
C ASN A 435 5.75 15.17 -9.27
N ILE A 436 5.63 16.49 -9.39
CA ILE A 436 6.02 17.22 -10.60
C ILE A 436 7.52 17.10 -10.95
N ALA A 437 8.40 16.93 -9.96
CA ALA A 437 9.82 16.71 -10.21
C ALA A 437 10.08 15.27 -10.71
N ALA A 438 9.38 14.27 -10.14
CA ALA A 438 9.43 12.90 -10.62
C ALA A 438 8.86 12.75 -12.03
N ALA A 439 7.74 13.42 -12.34
CA ALA A 439 7.17 13.45 -13.69
C ALA A 439 8.17 14.00 -14.71
N THR A 440 9.02 14.95 -14.29
CA THR A 440 10.10 15.49 -15.14
C THR A 440 11.23 14.48 -15.35
N SER A 441 11.61 13.76 -14.27
CA SER A 441 12.83 12.93 -14.27
C SER A 441 12.59 11.48 -14.71
N PHE A 442 11.38 10.95 -14.53
CA PHE A 442 11.06 9.53 -14.73
C PHE A 442 10.15 9.26 -15.93
N ALA A 443 10.03 10.18 -16.89
CA ALA A 443 9.18 9.99 -18.07
C ALA A 443 9.55 8.72 -18.86
N ASP A 444 10.85 8.47 -19.08
CA ASP A 444 11.34 7.27 -19.78
C ASP A 444 11.09 6.00 -18.92
N THR A 445 11.38 6.05 -17.61
CA THR A 445 11.11 4.94 -16.70
C THR A 445 9.62 4.59 -16.67
N LEU A 446 8.75 5.61 -16.65
CA LEU A 446 7.30 5.43 -16.73
C LEU A 446 6.91 4.80 -18.07
N ARG A 447 7.49 5.28 -19.19
CA ARG A 447 7.24 4.72 -20.52
C ARG A 447 7.59 3.24 -20.58
N ASP A 448 8.81 2.89 -20.15
CA ASP A 448 9.28 1.50 -20.16
C ASP A 448 8.36 0.60 -19.31
N LYS A 449 7.90 1.10 -18.16
CA LYS A 449 7.00 0.37 -17.28
C LYS A 449 5.61 0.19 -17.89
N VAL A 450 4.92 1.27 -18.23
CA VAL A 450 3.50 1.21 -18.62
C VAL A 450 3.28 0.65 -20.03
N MET A 451 4.30 0.63 -20.86
CA MET A 451 4.21 0.10 -22.22
C MET A 451 4.68 -1.35 -22.34
N SER A 452 5.15 -1.96 -21.22
CA SER A 452 5.62 -3.36 -21.16
C SER A 452 4.52 -4.41 -21.41
#